data_523fb64ac5506ffa9b88801de9b30ff2
#
_entry.id   523fb64ac5506ffa9b88801de9b30ff2
#
_cell.length_a   1.000
_cell.length_b   1.000
_cell.length_c   1.000
_cell.angle_alpha   90.00
_cell.angle_beta   90.00
_cell.angle_gamma   90.00
#
_symmetry.space_group_name_H-M   'P 1'
#
loop_
_entity.id
_entity.type
_entity.pdbx_description
1 polymer ?
#
loop_
_entity_poly.entity_id
_entity_poly.type
_entity_poly.pdbx_seq_one_letter_code
_entity_poly.pdbx_strand_id
1 'polypeptide(L)'
;MIKTENIKSFVIQTLGCTCPEEVFKRIDCQSNIKLNDNILLSSKINVGNKLLIYVVEINDQDSMKHTLPFLLNIGKKERDSSGFNRFRLVLATDKLDEIKEVADIVFKTIDKDERIHLHVISKKNIPIFSNESLC
;
A
#
# COMPACT_ATOMS: atom_id res chain seq x y z
N MET A 1 -7.75 -16.52 -10.77
CA MET A 1 -8.57 -16.42 -10.39
C MET A 1 -8.80 -16.10 -9.13
N ILE A 2 -8.39 -16.49 -8.25
CA ILE A 2 -8.57 -16.16 -6.98
C ILE A 2 -7.95 -14.90 -6.59
N LYS A 3 -7.02 -14.38 -7.37
CA LYS A 3 -6.34 -13.19 -7.04
C LYS A 3 -7.16 -11.97 -7.01
N THR A 4 -8.11 -11.80 -7.90
CA THR A 4 -9.00 -10.64 -7.88
C THR A 4 -9.83 -10.65 -6.61
N GLU A 5 -10.29 -11.81 -6.19
CA GLU A 5 -11.05 -11.93 -4.95
C GLU A 5 -10.18 -11.70 -3.73
N ASN A 6 -8.92 -12.12 -3.77
CA ASN A 6 -8.00 -11.88 -2.68
C ASN A 6 -7.73 -10.39 -2.50
N ILE A 7 -7.54 -9.67 -3.60
CA ILE A 7 -7.33 -8.23 -3.55
C ILE A 7 -8.58 -7.54 -3.03
N LYS A 8 -9.77 -7.92 -3.53
CA LYS A 8 -11.02 -7.35 -3.08
C LYS A 8 -11.22 -7.55 -1.58
N SER A 9 -11.02 -8.77 -1.10
CA SER A 9 -11.15 -9.06 0.33
C SER A 9 -10.15 -8.26 1.16
N PHE A 10 -8.93 -8.17 0.69
CA PHE A 10 -7.90 -7.41 1.37
C PHE A 10 -8.29 -5.92 1.48
N VAL A 11 -8.75 -5.33 0.39
CA VAL A 11 -9.14 -3.93 0.37
C VAL A 11 -10.33 -3.67 1.30
N ILE A 12 -11.33 -4.52 1.25
CA ILE A 12 -12.56 -4.31 2.05
C ILE A 12 -12.34 -4.68 3.50
N GLN A 13 -11.80 -5.86 3.77
CA GLN A 13 -11.74 -6.39 5.13
C GLN A 13 -10.53 -5.92 5.92
N THR A 14 -9.38 -5.84 5.27
CA THR A 14 -8.14 -5.48 5.95
C THR A 14 -7.90 -3.98 5.93
N LEU A 15 -8.09 -3.34 4.79
CA LEU A 15 -7.86 -1.91 4.67
C LEU A 15 -9.09 -1.08 5.03
N GLY A 16 -10.25 -1.69 5.10
CA GLY A 16 -11.46 -0.99 5.51
C GLY A 16 -12.03 -0.04 4.46
N CYS A 17 -11.73 -0.27 3.20
CA CYS A 17 -12.27 0.57 2.14
C CYS A 17 -13.74 0.28 1.91
N THR A 18 -14.55 1.32 1.74
CA THR A 18 -15.97 1.19 1.43
C THR A 18 -16.23 1.42 -0.05
N CYS A 19 -15.34 0.94 -0.89
CA CYS A 19 -15.41 1.16 -2.33
C CYS A 19 -16.65 0.49 -2.94
N PRO A 20 -17.31 1.13 -3.93
CA PRO A 20 -18.41 0.49 -4.62
C PRO A 20 -17.95 -0.78 -5.33
N GLU A 21 -18.84 -1.73 -5.44
CA GLU A 21 -18.55 -3.03 -6.07
C GLU A 21 -17.96 -2.89 -7.46
N GLU A 22 -18.42 -1.91 -8.20
CA GLU A 22 -18.01 -1.74 -9.59
C GLU A 22 -16.54 -1.38 -9.79
N VAL A 23 -15.87 -0.79 -8.78
CA VAL A 23 -14.46 -0.47 -8.93
C VAL A 23 -13.60 -1.74 -8.97
N PHE A 24 -14.11 -2.84 -8.40
CA PHE A 24 -13.37 -4.09 -8.38
C PHE A 24 -13.42 -4.86 -9.70
N LYS A 25 -14.16 -4.36 -10.67
CA LYS A 25 -14.21 -4.99 -11.99
C LYS A 25 -12.90 -4.81 -12.74
N ARG A 26 -12.13 -3.81 -12.37
CA ARG A 26 -10.84 -3.55 -13.01
C ARG A 26 -9.77 -3.42 -11.93
N ILE A 27 -8.93 -4.44 -11.84
CA ILE A 27 -7.84 -4.46 -10.89
C ILE A 27 -6.54 -4.77 -11.63
N ASP A 28 -5.56 -3.88 -11.49
CA ASP A 28 -4.23 -4.11 -12.05
C ASP A 28 -3.26 -4.22 -10.89
N CYS A 29 -2.41 -5.24 -10.92
CA CYS A 29 -1.43 -5.45 -9.88
C CYS A 29 -0.06 -5.68 -10.49
N GLN A 30 0.94 -4.97 -9.99
CA GLN A 30 2.33 -5.12 -10.42
C GLN A 30 3.16 -5.50 -9.21
N SER A 31 4.15 -6.37 -9.40
CA SER A 31 5.00 -6.85 -8.33
C SER A 31 6.44 -6.41 -8.51
N ASN A 32 7.14 -6.30 -7.40
CA ASN A 32 8.60 -6.07 -7.39
C ASN A 32 9.01 -4.84 -8.19
N ILE A 33 8.38 -3.71 -7.89
CA ILE A 33 8.68 -2.44 -8.56
C ILE A 33 9.78 -1.72 -7.81
N LYS A 34 10.91 -1.51 -8.46
CA LYS A 34 12.03 -0.81 -7.87
C LYS A 34 11.83 0.69 -8.01
N LEU A 35 11.72 1.38 -6.89
CA LEU A 35 11.54 2.83 -6.87
C LEU A 35 12.89 3.56 -6.89
N ASN A 36 13.87 2.99 -6.17
CA ASN A 36 15.26 3.46 -6.21
C ASN A 36 16.15 2.31 -5.74
N ASP A 37 17.43 2.56 -5.54
CA ASP A 37 18.36 1.49 -5.18
C ASP A 37 18.05 0.82 -3.85
N ASN A 38 17.30 1.48 -2.98
CA ASN A 38 17.04 1.00 -1.63
C ASN A 38 15.59 0.63 -1.37
N ILE A 39 14.68 0.98 -2.26
CA ILE A 39 13.25 0.78 -2.01
C ILE A 39 12.61 -0.02 -3.13
N LEU A 40 11.99 -1.13 -2.73
CA LEU A 40 11.28 -2.01 -3.63
C LEU A 40 9.84 -2.13 -3.17
N LEU A 41 8.89 -1.86 -4.05
CA LEU A 41 7.48 -2.14 -3.76
C LEU A 41 7.23 -3.62 -3.98
N SER A 42 6.72 -4.30 -2.97
CA SER A 42 6.31 -5.69 -3.14
C SER A 42 5.16 -5.79 -4.12
N SER A 43 4.21 -4.86 -3.99
CA SER A 43 3.07 -4.79 -4.91
C SER A 43 2.61 -3.34 -5.08
N LYS A 44 2.14 -3.04 -6.28
CA LYS A 44 1.47 -1.79 -6.59
C LYS A 44 0.13 -2.17 -7.20
N ILE A 45 -0.95 -1.76 -6.57
CA ILE A 45 -2.29 -2.21 -6.95
C ILE A 45 -3.14 -1.01 -7.35
N ASN A 46 -3.77 -1.12 -8.51
CA ASN A 46 -4.74 -0.15 -9.00
C ASN A 46 -6.11 -0.81 -8.95
N VAL A 47 -7.01 -0.26 -8.17
CA VAL A 47 -8.38 -0.76 -8.07
C VAL A 47 -9.31 0.23 -8.76
N GLY A 48 -9.79 -0.13 -9.96
CA GLY A 48 -10.78 0.63 -10.70
C GLY A 48 -10.36 2.03 -11.11
N ASN A 49 -9.08 2.31 -11.16
CA ASN A 49 -8.54 3.65 -11.41
C ASN A 49 -8.98 4.68 -10.37
N LYS A 50 -9.42 4.21 -9.20
CA LYS A 50 -9.87 5.07 -8.10
C LYS A 50 -9.00 4.95 -6.88
N LEU A 51 -8.47 3.77 -6.60
CA LEU A 51 -7.67 3.50 -5.41
C LEU A 51 -6.29 3.01 -5.81
N LEU A 52 -5.26 3.70 -5.32
CA LEU A 52 -3.87 3.30 -5.51
C LEU A 52 -3.36 2.73 -4.19
N ILE A 53 -2.74 1.55 -4.25
CA ILE A 53 -2.19 0.89 -3.07
C ILE A 53 -0.73 0.53 -3.32
N TYR A 54 0.15 0.90 -2.40
CA TYR A 54 1.53 0.44 -2.39
C TYR A 54 1.71 -0.52 -1.22
N VAL A 55 2.33 -1.66 -1.45
CA VAL A 55 2.68 -2.61 -0.40
C VAL A 55 4.20 -2.73 -0.34
N VAL A 56 4.76 -2.44 0.81
CA VAL A 56 6.21 -2.44 1.02
C VAL A 56 6.54 -3.24 2.28
N GLU A 57 7.58 -4.09 2.22
CA GLU A 57 8.08 -4.79 3.39
C GLU A 57 9.09 -3.94 4.12
N ILE A 58 8.88 -3.72 5.41
CA ILE A 58 9.78 -2.95 6.25
C ILE A 58 9.92 -3.64 7.61
N ASN A 59 11.15 -3.96 8.02
CA ASN A 59 11.42 -4.57 9.30
C ASN A 59 12.42 -3.78 10.15
N ASP A 60 12.84 -2.61 9.68
CA ASP A 60 13.85 -1.79 10.34
C ASP A 60 13.28 -0.41 10.62
N GLN A 61 13.26 -0.05 11.90
CA GLN A 61 12.73 1.25 12.33
C GLN A 61 13.52 2.42 11.75
N ASP A 62 14.84 2.29 11.65
CA ASP A 62 15.65 3.39 11.12
C ASP A 62 15.42 3.63 9.65
N SER A 63 15.30 2.56 8.86
CA SER A 63 14.97 2.67 7.44
C SER A 63 13.63 3.33 7.25
N MET A 64 12.67 2.99 8.11
CA MET A 64 11.31 3.47 7.96
C MET A 64 11.19 4.98 8.13
N LYS A 65 12.02 5.57 8.99
CA LYS A 65 11.99 7.02 9.19
C LYS A 65 12.27 7.79 7.91
N HIS A 66 13.11 7.24 7.04
CA HIS A 66 13.44 7.88 5.77
C HIS A 66 12.53 7.40 4.64
N THR A 67 12.18 6.14 4.67
CA THR A 67 11.39 5.51 3.62
C THR A 67 9.94 5.98 3.60
N LEU A 68 9.34 6.14 4.78
CA LEU A 68 7.94 6.51 4.88
C LEU A 68 7.63 7.86 4.23
N PRO A 69 8.36 8.96 4.54
CA PRO A 69 8.10 10.22 3.87
C PRO A 69 8.27 10.15 2.35
N PHE A 70 9.29 9.41 1.90
CA PHE A 70 9.54 9.24 0.48
C PHE A 70 8.37 8.53 -0.21
N LEU A 71 7.89 7.43 0.38
CA LEU A 71 6.79 6.66 -0.18
C LEU A 71 5.50 7.47 -0.22
N LEU A 72 5.22 8.23 0.82
CA LEU A 72 4.01 9.06 0.86
C LEU A 72 4.05 10.15 -0.20
N ASN A 73 5.22 10.74 -0.41
CA ASN A 73 5.39 11.76 -1.41
C ASN A 73 5.20 11.21 -2.83
N ILE A 74 5.82 10.08 -3.12
CA ILE A 74 5.69 9.43 -4.43
C ILE A 74 4.26 8.96 -4.67
N GLY A 75 3.63 8.36 -3.67
CA GLY A 75 2.26 7.88 -3.79
C GLY A 75 1.28 9.02 -4.04
N LYS A 76 1.48 10.14 -3.35
CA LYS A 76 0.64 11.30 -3.55
C LYS A 76 0.79 11.85 -4.97
N LYS A 77 2.01 11.93 -5.45
CA LYS A 77 2.26 12.43 -6.82
C LYS A 77 1.63 11.52 -7.85
N GLU A 78 1.74 10.22 -7.69
CA GLU A 78 1.12 9.29 -8.63
C GLU A 78 -0.40 9.38 -8.55
N ARG A 79 -0.95 9.47 -7.36
CA ARG A 79 -2.39 9.64 -7.18
C ARG A 79 -2.88 10.85 -7.97
N ASP A 80 -2.21 11.98 -7.80
CA ASP A 80 -2.64 13.22 -8.42
C ASP A 80 -2.43 13.21 -9.95
N SER A 81 -1.30 12.70 -10.42
CA SER A 81 -1.00 12.72 -11.83
C SER A 81 -1.79 11.67 -12.63
N SER A 82 -2.20 10.59 -11.99
CA SER A 82 -2.95 9.51 -12.65
C SER A 82 -4.45 9.54 -12.36
N GLY A 83 -4.87 10.51 -11.57
CA GLY A 83 -6.30 10.69 -11.32
C GLY A 83 -6.94 9.74 -10.32
N PHE A 84 -6.15 9.13 -9.46
CA PHE A 84 -6.70 8.29 -8.40
C PHE A 84 -7.38 9.15 -7.35
N ASN A 85 -8.41 8.59 -6.74
CA ASN A 85 -9.15 9.28 -5.70
C ASN A 85 -8.48 9.19 -4.34
N ARG A 86 -7.87 8.04 -4.03
CA ARG A 86 -7.23 7.78 -2.74
C ARG A 86 -5.94 7.00 -2.91
N PHE A 87 -5.05 7.18 -1.95
CA PHE A 87 -3.80 6.42 -1.86
C PHE A 87 -3.71 5.74 -0.49
N ARG A 88 -3.44 4.44 -0.49
CA ARG A 88 -3.21 3.68 0.74
C ARG A 88 -1.83 3.07 0.70
N LEU A 89 -1.04 3.34 1.74
CA LEU A 89 0.28 2.75 1.88
C LEU A 89 0.21 1.64 2.91
N VAL A 90 0.62 0.45 2.52
CA VAL A 90 0.62 -0.73 3.39
C VAL A 90 2.06 -1.10 3.69
N LEU A 91 2.42 -1.06 4.97
CA LEU A 91 3.73 -1.51 5.43
C LEU A 91 3.57 -2.92 5.98
N ALA A 92 4.21 -3.89 5.35
CA ALA A 92 4.19 -5.28 5.76
C ALA A 92 5.43 -5.54 6.60
N THR A 93 5.26 -6.10 7.79
CA THR A 93 6.38 -6.27 8.70
C THR A 93 6.26 -7.54 9.54
N ASP A 94 7.40 -8.09 9.93
CA ASP A 94 7.48 -9.18 10.90
C ASP A 94 7.56 -8.64 12.32
N LYS A 95 7.71 -7.33 12.48
CA LYS A 95 7.87 -6.67 13.79
C LYS A 95 6.77 -5.64 13.98
N LEU A 96 5.54 -6.13 14.01
CA LEU A 96 4.36 -5.27 13.97
C LEU A 96 4.36 -4.15 15.00
N ASP A 97 4.54 -4.48 16.26
CA ASP A 97 4.44 -3.48 17.32
C ASP A 97 5.50 -2.39 17.21
N GLU A 98 6.74 -2.79 16.93
CA GLU A 98 7.85 -1.83 16.80
C GLU A 98 7.66 -0.91 15.60
N ILE A 99 7.32 -1.47 14.46
CA ILE A 99 7.18 -0.70 13.24
C ILE A 99 5.94 0.19 13.31
N LYS A 100 4.83 -0.32 13.84
CA LYS A 100 3.60 0.46 13.95
C LYS A 100 3.79 1.69 14.82
N GLU A 101 4.47 1.55 15.94
CA GLU A 101 4.71 2.68 16.84
C GLU A 101 5.47 3.80 16.14
N VAL A 102 6.59 3.46 15.47
CA VAL A 102 7.40 4.47 14.80
C VAL A 102 6.67 5.02 13.58
N ALA A 103 5.96 4.16 12.84
CA ALA A 103 5.22 4.58 11.66
C ALA A 103 4.14 5.60 12.01
N ASP A 104 3.40 5.35 13.08
CA ASP A 104 2.34 6.27 13.51
C ASP A 104 2.90 7.63 13.89
N ILE A 105 4.04 7.65 14.60
CA ILE A 105 4.69 8.89 14.99
C ILE A 105 5.15 9.66 13.76
N VAL A 106 5.84 9.01 12.84
CA VAL A 106 6.34 9.67 11.63
C VAL A 106 5.18 10.15 10.76
N PHE A 107 4.14 9.33 10.62
CA PHE A 107 2.99 9.70 9.81
C PHE A 107 2.31 10.97 10.30
N LYS A 108 2.23 11.15 11.62
CA LYS A 108 1.61 12.35 12.20
C LYS A 108 2.38 13.62 11.90
N THR A 109 3.69 13.52 11.67
CA THR A 109 4.52 14.68 11.40
C THR A 109 4.55 15.09 9.93
N ILE A 110 4.04 14.24 9.04
CA ILE A 110 4.08 14.49 7.61
C ILE A 110 2.84 15.26 7.18
N ASP A 111 3.06 16.32 6.38
CA ASP A 111 1.96 17.08 5.81
C ASP A 111 1.27 16.23 4.74
N LYS A 112 -0.01 16.02 4.89
CA LYS A 112 -0.77 15.16 3.99
C LYS A 112 -2.24 15.53 3.99
N ASP A 113 -2.95 15.14 2.93
CA ASP A 113 -4.39 15.34 2.89
C ASP A 113 -5.11 14.12 3.47
N GLU A 114 -6.42 14.23 3.61
CA GLU A 114 -7.23 13.18 4.25
C GLU A 114 -7.53 11.99 3.35
N ARG A 115 -7.04 12.00 2.12
CA ARG A 115 -7.21 10.89 1.17
C ARG A 115 -6.01 9.98 1.12
N ILE A 116 -5.08 10.16 2.04
CA ILE A 116 -3.91 9.29 2.20
C ILE A 116 -4.08 8.51 3.50
N HIS A 117 -3.96 7.19 3.42
CA HIS A 117 -4.10 6.32 4.59
C HIS A 117 -2.88 5.43 4.73
N LEU A 118 -2.47 5.22 5.98
CA LEU A 118 -1.36 4.34 6.31
C LEU A 118 -1.88 3.11 7.04
N HIS A 119 -1.41 1.94 6.62
CA HIS A 119 -1.71 0.68 7.28
C HIS A 119 -0.42 -0.04 7.60
N VAL A 120 -0.26 -0.49 8.84
CA VAL A 120 0.88 -1.31 9.24
C VAL A 120 0.32 -2.68 9.59
N ILE A 121 0.72 -3.70 8.85
CA ILE A 121 0.09 -5.01 8.90
C ILE A 121 1.17 -6.08 9.03
N SER A 122 0.89 -7.11 9.82
CA SER A 122 1.80 -8.25 9.93
C SER A 122 1.93 -8.90 8.56
N LYS A 123 3.15 -9.19 8.17
CA LYS A 123 3.45 -9.76 6.86
C LYS A 123 2.64 -11.03 6.58
N LYS A 124 2.43 -11.85 7.60
CA LYS A 124 1.67 -13.10 7.46
C LYS A 124 0.20 -12.88 7.13
N ASN A 125 -0.32 -11.68 7.34
CA ASN A 125 -1.72 -11.35 7.07
C ASN A 125 -1.93 -10.69 5.71
N ILE A 126 -0.86 -10.56 4.93
CA ILE A 126 -0.96 -9.99 3.59
C ILE A 126 -1.10 -11.11 2.59
N PRO A 127 -2.15 -11.09 1.74
CA PRO A 127 -2.31 -12.13 0.73
C PRO A 127 -1.15 -12.12 -0.26
N ILE A 128 -0.91 -13.28 -0.87
CA ILE A 128 0.10 -13.39 -1.92
C ILE A 128 -0.54 -12.95 -3.22
N PHE A 129 -0.07 -11.84 -3.77
CA PHE A 129 -0.60 -11.30 -5.02
C PHE A 129 0.26 -11.65 -6.22
N SER A 130 1.52 -11.94 -5.99
CA SER A 130 2.52 -11.95 -7.04
C SER A 130 2.75 -13.28 -7.74
N ASN A 131 2.16 -14.36 -7.28
CA ASN A 131 2.46 -15.66 -7.86
C ASN A 131 1.53 -16.05 -9.00
N GLU A 132 0.80 -15.08 -9.53
CA GLU A 132 -0.10 -15.34 -10.63
C GLU A 132 -0.05 -14.21 -11.62
N SER A 133 -0.75 -14.35 -12.70
CA SER A 133 -0.67 -13.41 -13.80
C SER A 133 -1.20 -12.01 -13.51
N LEU A 134 -1.94 -11.83 -12.43
CA LEU A 134 -2.45 -10.50 -12.09
C LEU A 134 -1.39 -9.60 -11.45
N CYS A 135 -0.36 -10.21 -10.91
CA CYS A 135 0.70 -9.43 -10.28
C CYS A 135 2.06 -9.83 -10.82
#